data_6db15f28f9bbc9170c9f63dc45a8dfca
#
_entry.id   6db15f28f9bbc9170c9f63dc45a8dfca
#
_cell.length_a   1.000
_cell.length_b   1.000
_cell.length_c   1.000
_cell.angle_alpha   90.00
_cell.angle_beta   90.00
_cell.angle_gamma   90.00
#
_symmetry.space_group_name_H-M   'P 1'
#
loop_
_entity.id
_entity.type
_entity.pdbx_description
1 polymer ?
#
loop_
_entity_poly.entity_id
_entity_poly.type
_entity_poly.pdbx_seq_one_letter_code
_entity_poly.pdbx_strand_id
1 'polypeptide(L)'
;MILDWTPSHFPRTEGGLEQFDGTPLYENPDPSMAIHPMWGTLLFNFESPMVKDFLLANAFYWLEFYHADGLRLDDVDSMLYLDFGREYGQWRPNIYGTNENLAAVELLKHLNSILAKKLPGTMTIAQEDGLWSELTGSVEDDNIGFSYKWNNNWAGDFLNYLSKDPIERQYVHDQLTLSMLYTYCEHFVLPLGSRETGDQKSFMAKLPGDELQKLSQIRAAYSYMMLHPGCKMMAPDKELTDEMKRFIHDLNEMYVSQPALSLMDNDYEGFEWIQLMKYEENVLTFLRKTENPEETLLAVCNFAAVPYENYQMGVPFYGKYKEIFNSDRKEYGGQGIVNVRAKTCKQADCDEREYSVTFKLPALGVAVFSCT
;
A
#
# COMPACT_ATOMS: atom_id res chain seq x y z
N MET A 1 2.97 -4.20 17.18
CA MET A 1 2.78 -5.51 16.47
C MET A 1 1.36 -5.59 15.95
N ILE A 2 1.15 -5.81 14.65
CA ILE A 2 -0.17 -6.01 14.04
C ILE A 2 -0.32 -7.50 13.75
N LEU A 3 -1.46 -8.08 14.12
CA LEU A 3 -1.77 -9.48 13.89
C LEU A 3 -2.72 -9.63 12.69
N ASP A 4 -2.46 -10.60 11.83
CA ASP A 4 -3.42 -11.05 10.83
C ASP A 4 -4.54 -11.81 11.56
N TRP A 5 -5.78 -11.39 11.36
CA TRP A 5 -6.97 -11.94 11.99
C TRP A 5 -8.02 -12.22 10.91
N THR A 6 -8.56 -13.41 10.90
CA THR A 6 -9.53 -13.87 9.89
C THR A 6 -10.91 -14.05 10.54
N PRO A 7 -11.70 -12.98 10.71
CA PRO A 7 -13.06 -13.06 11.25
C PRO A 7 -14.11 -13.48 10.22
N SER A 8 -13.73 -13.64 8.96
CA SER A 8 -14.65 -13.99 7.86
C SER A 8 -15.04 -15.46 7.89
N HIS A 9 -14.09 -16.36 8.13
CA HIS A 9 -14.29 -17.79 7.99
C HIS A 9 -13.37 -18.61 8.91
N PHE A 10 -13.65 -19.91 9.03
CA PHE A 10 -12.83 -20.86 9.78
C PHE A 10 -12.69 -22.21 9.05
N PRO A 11 -11.61 -22.98 9.32
CA PRO A 11 -11.37 -24.24 8.62
C PRO A 11 -12.36 -25.33 9.03
N ARG A 12 -12.65 -26.23 8.09
CA ARG A 12 -13.43 -27.47 8.31
C ARG A 12 -12.49 -28.56 8.82
N THR A 13 -12.26 -28.59 10.12
CA THR A 13 -11.36 -29.55 10.75
C THR A 13 -12.10 -30.36 11.83
N GLU A 14 -11.84 -31.65 11.89
CA GLU A 14 -12.39 -32.50 12.95
C GLU A 14 -11.95 -31.98 14.34
N GLY A 15 -12.91 -31.80 15.24
CA GLY A 15 -12.69 -31.20 16.55
C GLY A 15 -12.52 -29.67 16.55
N GLY A 16 -12.75 -29.01 15.40
CA GLY A 16 -12.79 -27.56 15.25
C GLY A 16 -14.15 -26.95 15.59
N LEU A 17 -14.46 -25.80 14.98
CA LEU A 17 -15.72 -25.08 15.23
C LEU A 17 -16.92 -25.61 14.44
N GLU A 18 -16.69 -26.34 13.33
CA GLU A 18 -17.76 -26.93 12.52
C GLU A 18 -18.64 -27.85 13.37
N GLN A 19 -19.94 -27.56 13.40
CA GLN A 19 -20.90 -28.32 14.21
C GLN A 19 -20.43 -28.55 15.66
N PHE A 20 -19.92 -27.53 16.29
CA PHE A 20 -19.18 -27.61 17.56
C PHE A 20 -19.94 -28.36 18.68
N ASP A 21 -21.25 -28.20 18.75
CA ASP A 21 -22.13 -28.89 19.69
C ASP A 21 -23.04 -29.94 19.01
N GLY A 22 -22.71 -30.33 17.78
CA GLY A 22 -23.51 -31.20 16.93
C GLY A 22 -24.55 -30.48 16.09
N THR A 23 -24.59 -29.14 16.15
CA THR A 23 -25.42 -28.27 15.31
C THR A 23 -24.57 -27.15 14.67
N PRO A 24 -25.02 -26.49 13.60
CA PRO A 24 -24.33 -25.33 13.02
C PRO A 24 -24.43 -24.13 13.97
N LEU A 25 -23.48 -24.05 14.93
CA LEU A 25 -23.44 -23.03 15.96
C LEU A 25 -22.77 -21.75 15.50
N TYR A 26 -21.61 -21.86 14.83
CA TYR A 26 -20.82 -20.73 14.33
C TYR A 26 -21.11 -20.40 12.88
N GLU A 27 -21.45 -21.40 12.07
CA GLU A 27 -21.78 -21.30 10.66
C GLU A 27 -23.28 -21.10 10.41
N ASN A 28 -23.63 -20.69 9.17
CA ASN A 28 -25.03 -20.60 8.76
C ASN A 28 -25.66 -22.01 8.69
N PRO A 29 -26.90 -22.22 9.19
CA PRO A 29 -27.60 -23.49 9.06
C PRO A 29 -27.86 -23.94 7.63
N ASP A 30 -27.92 -23.02 6.67
CA ASP A 30 -28.02 -23.32 5.25
C ASP A 30 -26.61 -23.57 4.67
N PRO A 31 -26.25 -24.81 4.28
CA PRO A 31 -24.91 -25.12 3.75
C PRO A 31 -24.54 -24.30 2.51
N SER A 32 -25.54 -23.86 1.71
CA SER A 32 -25.28 -23.01 0.54
C SER A 32 -24.78 -21.61 0.91
N MET A 33 -25.10 -21.14 2.11
CA MET A 33 -24.65 -19.87 2.65
C MET A 33 -23.41 -20.02 3.56
N ALA A 34 -23.24 -21.21 4.16
CA ALA A 34 -22.16 -21.47 5.10
C ALA A 34 -20.80 -21.65 4.45
N ILE A 35 -20.76 -22.26 3.24
CA ILE A 35 -19.47 -22.61 2.60
C ILE A 35 -18.90 -21.41 1.87
N HIS A 36 -17.62 -21.10 2.18
CA HIS A 36 -16.85 -20.10 1.44
C HIS A 36 -16.58 -20.61 0.02
N PRO A 37 -17.04 -19.91 -1.04
CA PRO A 37 -17.06 -20.44 -2.40
C PRO A 37 -15.67 -20.74 -2.99
N MET A 38 -14.65 -19.98 -2.60
CA MET A 38 -13.29 -20.13 -3.15
C MET A 38 -12.43 -21.12 -2.38
N TRP A 39 -12.59 -21.19 -1.05
CA TRP A 39 -11.68 -21.98 -0.20
C TRP A 39 -12.32 -23.20 0.46
N GLY A 40 -13.65 -23.34 0.38
CA GLY A 40 -14.37 -24.47 0.97
C GLY A 40 -14.35 -24.47 2.51
N THR A 41 -13.89 -23.41 3.14
CA THR A 41 -13.98 -23.14 4.58
C THR A 41 -15.41 -22.78 4.97
N LEU A 42 -15.69 -22.54 6.24
CA LEU A 42 -17.01 -22.12 6.70
C LEU A 42 -17.02 -20.64 7.07
N LEU A 43 -17.97 -19.88 6.51
CA LEU A 43 -18.24 -18.50 6.86
C LEU A 43 -18.91 -18.44 8.23
N PHE A 44 -18.52 -17.47 9.06
CA PHE A 44 -19.21 -17.19 10.30
C PHE A 44 -20.64 -16.66 10.03
N ASN A 45 -21.59 -17.06 10.86
CA ASN A 45 -22.96 -16.54 10.81
C ASN A 45 -23.07 -15.20 11.53
N PHE A 46 -22.86 -14.11 10.82
CA PHE A 46 -22.92 -12.75 11.38
C PHE A 46 -24.33 -12.32 11.85
N GLU A 47 -25.38 -13.05 11.48
CA GLU A 47 -26.73 -12.81 12.00
C GLU A 47 -26.90 -13.30 13.45
N SER A 48 -26.05 -14.25 13.89
CA SER A 48 -26.08 -14.79 15.25
C SER A 48 -25.45 -13.83 16.26
N PRO A 49 -26.18 -13.34 17.26
CA PRO A 49 -25.61 -12.51 18.33
C PRO A 49 -24.45 -13.18 19.05
N MET A 50 -24.55 -14.50 19.25
CA MET A 50 -23.53 -15.29 19.93
C MET A 50 -22.21 -15.36 19.13
N VAL A 51 -22.29 -15.42 17.80
CA VAL A 51 -21.12 -15.37 16.91
C VAL A 51 -20.50 -13.98 16.92
N LYS A 52 -21.32 -12.93 16.89
CA LYS A 52 -20.84 -11.54 17.03
C LYS A 52 -20.07 -11.35 18.35
N ASP A 53 -20.65 -11.77 19.47
CA ASP A 53 -20.00 -11.69 20.78
C ASP A 53 -18.69 -12.48 20.84
N PHE A 54 -18.66 -13.68 20.25
CA PHE A 54 -17.44 -14.49 20.15
C PHE A 54 -16.34 -13.77 19.35
N LEU A 55 -16.66 -13.20 18.20
CA LEU A 55 -15.68 -12.49 17.36
C LEU A 55 -15.19 -11.21 18.04
N LEU A 56 -16.09 -10.44 18.68
CA LEU A 56 -15.71 -9.25 19.45
C LEU A 56 -14.78 -9.63 20.61
N ALA A 57 -15.15 -10.65 21.39
CA ALA A 57 -14.33 -11.13 22.51
C ALA A 57 -12.95 -11.62 22.04
N ASN A 58 -12.89 -12.29 20.88
CA ASN A 58 -11.65 -12.75 20.28
C ASN A 58 -10.74 -11.58 19.84
N ALA A 59 -11.29 -10.53 19.23
CA ALA A 59 -10.51 -9.34 18.91
C ALA A 59 -9.92 -8.68 20.17
N PHE A 60 -10.75 -8.48 21.21
CA PHE A 60 -10.29 -7.93 22.49
C PHE A 60 -9.23 -8.82 23.15
N TYR A 61 -9.35 -10.16 23.05
CA TYR A 61 -8.37 -11.09 23.60
C TYR A 61 -6.97 -10.85 23.04
N TRP A 62 -6.83 -10.67 21.73
CA TRP A 62 -5.55 -10.36 21.10
C TRP A 62 -5.01 -8.98 21.46
N LEU A 63 -5.87 -7.99 21.50
CA LEU A 63 -5.48 -6.60 21.72
C LEU A 63 -5.18 -6.31 23.21
N GLU A 64 -6.01 -6.82 24.13
CA GLU A 64 -5.91 -6.50 25.55
C GLU A 64 -5.00 -7.47 26.31
N PHE A 65 -5.09 -8.79 26.06
CA PHE A 65 -4.27 -9.79 26.76
C PHE A 65 -2.89 -10.00 26.14
N TYR A 66 -2.78 -9.97 24.81
CA TYR A 66 -1.52 -10.13 24.11
C TYR A 66 -0.87 -8.81 23.74
N HIS A 67 -1.53 -7.70 24.02
CA HIS A 67 -1.02 -6.34 23.76
C HIS A 67 -0.61 -6.12 22.29
N ALA A 68 -1.37 -6.68 21.35
CA ALA A 68 -1.19 -6.34 19.94
C ALA A 68 -1.57 -4.88 19.71
N ASP A 69 -0.82 -4.16 18.87
CA ASP A 69 -1.09 -2.77 18.55
C ASP A 69 -2.21 -2.61 17.51
N GLY A 70 -2.58 -3.70 16.85
CA GLY A 70 -3.67 -3.69 15.86
C GLY A 70 -3.96 -5.05 15.26
N LEU A 71 -5.05 -5.09 14.49
CA LEU A 71 -5.52 -6.26 13.74
C LEU A 71 -5.63 -5.91 12.25
N ARG A 72 -5.05 -6.76 11.38
CA ARG A 72 -5.36 -6.75 9.96
C ARG A 72 -6.40 -7.83 9.69
N LEU A 73 -7.58 -7.41 9.28
CA LEU A 73 -8.68 -8.29 8.93
C LEU A 73 -8.48 -8.78 7.51
N ASP A 74 -8.31 -10.09 7.40
CA ASP A 74 -8.15 -10.77 6.11
C ASP A 74 -9.51 -11.11 5.51
N ASP A 75 -9.63 -11.05 4.17
CA ASP A 75 -10.83 -11.48 3.43
C ASP A 75 -12.11 -10.74 3.85
N VAL A 76 -12.02 -9.43 4.02
CA VAL A 76 -13.18 -8.59 4.38
C VAL A 76 -14.23 -8.57 3.26
N ASP A 77 -13.83 -8.79 2.00
CA ASP A 77 -14.74 -8.94 0.87
C ASP A 77 -15.82 -10.00 1.11
N SER A 78 -15.42 -11.19 1.59
CA SER A 78 -16.37 -12.28 1.86
C SER A 78 -17.30 -12.00 3.04
N MET A 79 -16.94 -11.06 3.91
CA MET A 79 -17.83 -10.56 4.96
C MET A 79 -18.86 -9.57 4.42
N LEU A 80 -18.41 -8.62 3.59
CA LEU A 80 -19.21 -7.49 3.15
C LEU A 80 -20.20 -7.86 2.05
N TYR A 81 -19.87 -8.84 1.19
CA TYR A 81 -20.69 -9.16 0.02
C TYR A 81 -21.28 -10.58 0.08
N LEU A 82 -22.64 -10.65 0.03
CA LEU A 82 -23.38 -11.91 0.02
C LEU A 82 -23.12 -12.75 -1.25
N ASP A 83 -22.77 -12.10 -2.33
CA ASP A 83 -22.45 -12.70 -3.63
C ASP A 83 -20.96 -12.95 -3.87
N PHE A 84 -20.11 -12.69 -2.89
CA PHE A 84 -18.65 -12.87 -3.04
C PHE A 84 -18.31 -14.27 -3.52
N GLY A 85 -17.63 -14.36 -4.69
CA GLY A 85 -17.23 -15.62 -5.31
C GLY A 85 -18.39 -16.55 -5.73
N ARG A 86 -19.64 -16.05 -5.77
CA ARG A 86 -20.85 -16.81 -6.11
C ARG A 86 -21.39 -16.40 -7.47
N GLU A 87 -21.93 -17.36 -8.22
CA GLU A 87 -22.62 -17.08 -9.46
C GLU A 87 -24.06 -16.58 -9.22
N TYR A 88 -24.63 -15.98 -10.25
CA TYR A 88 -26.04 -15.55 -10.21
C TYR A 88 -26.96 -16.72 -9.80
N GLY A 89 -27.83 -16.48 -8.80
CA GLY A 89 -28.75 -17.46 -8.24
C GLY A 89 -28.19 -18.35 -7.13
N GLN A 90 -26.89 -18.21 -6.79
CA GLN A 90 -26.24 -18.96 -5.70
C GLN A 90 -26.16 -18.17 -4.38
N TRP A 91 -26.74 -16.99 -4.32
CA TRP A 91 -26.80 -16.14 -3.14
C TRP A 91 -28.20 -15.51 -2.99
N ARG A 92 -28.49 -14.98 -1.82
CA ARG A 92 -29.75 -14.30 -1.53
C ARG A 92 -29.50 -12.84 -1.22
N PRO A 93 -30.23 -11.90 -1.86
CA PRO A 93 -30.11 -10.49 -1.56
C PRO A 93 -30.58 -10.19 -0.13
N ASN A 94 -30.07 -9.08 0.41
CA ASN A 94 -30.52 -8.53 1.69
C ASN A 94 -31.96 -7.99 1.60
N ILE A 95 -32.48 -7.44 2.70
CA ILE A 95 -33.85 -6.91 2.79
C ILE A 95 -34.14 -5.74 1.84
N TYR A 96 -33.10 -5.10 1.30
CA TYR A 96 -33.21 -4.00 0.33
C TYR A 96 -33.05 -4.48 -1.12
N GLY A 97 -32.79 -5.77 -1.33
CA GLY A 97 -32.58 -6.35 -2.65
C GLY A 97 -31.15 -6.22 -3.21
N THR A 98 -30.21 -5.84 -2.38
CA THR A 98 -28.79 -5.64 -2.74
C THR A 98 -27.91 -6.76 -2.18
N ASN A 99 -26.60 -6.73 -2.49
CA ASN A 99 -25.64 -7.78 -2.14
C ASN A 99 -24.84 -7.53 -0.87
N GLU A 100 -25.03 -6.37 -0.20
CA GLU A 100 -24.30 -6.10 1.05
C GLU A 100 -24.80 -7.01 2.18
N ASN A 101 -23.86 -7.55 2.94
CA ASN A 101 -24.14 -8.28 4.17
C ASN A 101 -24.28 -7.32 5.36
N LEU A 102 -25.51 -6.86 5.58
CA LEU A 102 -25.82 -5.83 6.60
C LEU A 102 -25.39 -6.27 8.01
N ALA A 103 -25.46 -7.56 8.33
CA ALA A 103 -25.09 -8.08 9.65
C ALA A 103 -23.57 -8.03 9.87
N ALA A 104 -22.76 -8.27 8.84
CA ALA A 104 -21.32 -8.11 8.89
C ALA A 104 -20.89 -6.65 8.94
N VAL A 105 -21.54 -5.77 8.16
CA VAL A 105 -21.30 -4.32 8.20
C VAL A 105 -21.55 -3.78 9.62
N GLU A 106 -22.68 -4.17 10.24
CA GLU A 106 -22.99 -3.79 11.62
C GLU A 106 -21.91 -4.27 12.61
N LEU A 107 -21.47 -5.54 12.50
CA LEU A 107 -20.43 -6.09 13.35
C LEU A 107 -19.12 -5.29 13.22
N LEU A 108 -18.68 -4.97 12.00
CA LEU A 108 -17.45 -4.23 11.76
C LEU A 108 -17.53 -2.79 12.27
N LYS A 109 -18.63 -2.08 12.03
CA LYS A 109 -18.88 -0.74 12.62
C LYS A 109 -18.87 -0.79 14.14
N HIS A 110 -19.50 -1.81 14.73
CA HIS A 110 -19.54 -1.97 16.19
C HIS A 110 -18.14 -2.27 16.76
N LEU A 111 -17.39 -3.18 16.14
CA LEU A 111 -16.00 -3.48 16.51
C LEU A 111 -15.14 -2.21 16.53
N ASN A 112 -15.09 -1.48 15.41
CA ASN A 112 -14.26 -0.29 15.28
C ASN A 112 -14.70 0.82 16.27
N SER A 113 -16.00 1.01 16.46
CA SER A 113 -16.52 1.97 17.44
C SER A 113 -16.13 1.63 18.88
N ILE A 114 -16.20 0.35 19.27
CA ILE A 114 -15.81 -0.08 20.62
C ILE A 114 -14.30 0.05 20.81
N LEU A 115 -13.49 -0.36 19.83
CA LEU A 115 -12.03 -0.26 19.89
C LEU A 115 -11.58 1.20 20.02
N ALA A 116 -12.14 2.10 19.24
CA ALA A 116 -11.84 3.53 19.34
C ALA A 116 -12.13 4.10 20.76
N LYS A 117 -13.18 3.60 21.44
CA LYS A 117 -13.56 4.05 22.79
C LYS A 117 -12.78 3.39 23.91
N LYS A 118 -12.53 2.08 23.82
CA LYS A 118 -11.95 1.30 24.93
C LYS A 118 -10.45 1.12 24.83
N LEU A 119 -9.92 1.04 23.64
CA LEU A 119 -8.50 0.82 23.34
C LEU A 119 -8.00 1.89 22.34
N PRO A 120 -8.03 3.18 22.71
CA PRO A 120 -7.59 4.24 21.82
C PRO A 120 -6.13 4.05 21.39
N GLY A 121 -5.85 4.24 20.10
CA GLY A 121 -4.53 3.99 19.51
C GLY A 121 -4.36 2.60 18.90
N THR A 122 -5.34 1.70 19.07
CA THR A 122 -5.36 0.42 18.34
C THR A 122 -5.69 0.67 16.87
N MET A 123 -4.97 -0.01 15.98
CA MET A 123 -5.19 0.08 14.53
C MET A 123 -6.01 -1.12 14.03
N THR A 124 -6.98 -0.85 13.16
CA THR A 124 -7.65 -1.89 12.38
C THR A 124 -7.41 -1.65 10.89
N ILE A 125 -7.05 -2.70 10.16
CA ILE A 125 -6.71 -2.63 8.74
C ILE A 125 -7.61 -3.62 8.01
N ALA A 126 -8.38 -3.15 7.04
CA ALA A 126 -9.21 -4.02 6.20
C ALA A 126 -8.45 -4.46 4.96
N GLN A 127 -8.37 -5.76 4.69
CA GLN A 127 -8.05 -6.26 3.36
C GLN A 127 -9.36 -6.48 2.61
N GLU A 128 -9.62 -5.56 1.68
CA GLU A 128 -10.78 -5.57 0.79
C GLU A 128 -10.30 -5.10 -0.59
N ASP A 129 -10.36 -5.98 -1.58
CA ASP A 129 -9.85 -5.75 -2.93
C ASP A 129 -10.95 -5.35 -3.92
N GLY A 130 -12.19 -5.30 -3.46
CA GLY A 130 -13.36 -4.89 -4.22
C GLY A 130 -13.57 -3.39 -4.25
N LEU A 131 -14.82 -3.00 -4.49
CA LEU A 131 -15.23 -1.61 -4.72
C LEU A 131 -15.96 -0.98 -3.52
N TRP A 132 -15.86 -1.58 -2.31
CA TRP A 132 -16.47 -0.95 -1.16
C TRP A 132 -15.82 0.40 -0.88
N SER A 133 -16.63 1.44 -0.91
CA SER A 133 -16.24 2.79 -0.51
C SER A 133 -16.43 2.99 0.99
N GLU A 134 -15.72 3.97 1.57
CA GLU A 134 -15.96 4.40 2.96
C GLU A 134 -15.65 3.31 4.02
N LEU A 135 -14.59 2.51 3.77
CA LEU A 135 -14.06 1.56 4.76
C LEU A 135 -13.35 2.29 5.90
N THR A 136 -12.57 3.32 5.56
CA THR A 136 -11.82 4.12 6.52
C THR A 136 -12.59 5.40 6.89
N GLY A 137 -12.18 6.04 7.97
CA GLY A 137 -12.88 7.23 8.46
C GLY A 137 -13.80 6.93 9.65
N SER A 138 -14.55 7.94 10.09
CA SER A 138 -15.36 7.84 11.31
C SER A 138 -16.64 7.04 11.09
N VAL A 139 -16.99 6.17 12.05
CA VAL A 139 -18.31 5.51 12.09
C VAL A 139 -19.46 6.53 12.24
N GLU A 140 -19.18 7.71 12.81
CA GLU A 140 -20.17 8.79 12.97
C GLU A 140 -20.53 9.42 11.62
N ASP A 141 -19.65 9.34 10.63
CA ASP A 141 -19.87 9.79 9.25
C ASP A 141 -20.38 8.65 8.33
N ASP A 142 -20.91 7.58 8.92
CA ASP A 142 -21.44 6.36 8.28
C ASP A 142 -20.39 5.43 7.63
N ASN A 143 -19.09 5.70 7.80
CA ASN A 143 -18.02 4.78 7.38
C ASN A 143 -18.00 3.51 8.25
N ILE A 144 -17.24 2.49 7.83
CA ILE A 144 -17.07 1.26 8.64
C ILE A 144 -16.12 1.49 9.82
N GLY A 145 -15.20 2.46 9.73
CA GLY A 145 -14.39 2.87 10.85
C GLY A 145 -13.00 2.21 10.95
N PHE A 146 -12.54 1.55 9.89
CA PHE A 146 -11.17 1.05 9.84
C PHE A 146 -10.16 2.20 9.87
N SER A 147 -9.01 1.97 10.51
CA SER A 147 -7.90 2.92 10.48
C SER A 147 -7.30 3.01 9.08
N TYR A 148 -7.17 1.86 8.39
CA TYR A 148 -6.56 1.76 7.07
C TYR A 148 -7.21 0.68 6.21
N LYS A 149 -7.06 0.84 4.88
CA LYS A 149 -7.35 -0.18 3.87
C LYS A 149 -6.04 -0.70 3.28
N TRP A 150 -5.88 -2.03 3.22
CA TRP A 150 -4.75 -2.70 2.58
C TRP A 150 -4.88 -2.64 1.07
N ASN A 151 -3.93 -2.03 0.36
CA ASN A 151 -4.05 -1.74 -1.07
C ASN A 151 -3.30 -2.76 -1.94
N ASN A 152 -3.89 -3.93 -2.15
CA ASN A 152 -3.35 -4.94 -3.06
C ASN A 152 -3.39 -4.49 -4.51
N ASN A 153 -4.34 -3.65 -4.90
CA ASN A 153 -4.47 -3.15 -6.28
C ASN A 153 -3.24 -2.32 -6.67
N TRP A 154 -2.80 -1.40 -5.79
CA TRP A 154 -1.57 -0.64 -6.00
C TRP A 154 -0.34 -1.56 -6.13
N ALA A 155 -0.23 -2.55 -5.24
CA ALA A 155 0.87 -3.50 -5.27
C ALA A 155 0.86 -4.33 -6.56
N GLY A 156 -0.32 -4.80 -7.00
CA GLY A 156 -0.51 -5.56 -8.23
C GLY A 156 -0.12 -4.79 -9.47
N ASP A 157 -0.60 -3.55 -9.61
CA ASP A 157 -0.28 -2.67 -10.73
C ASP A 157 1.21 -2.36 -10.79
N PHE A 158 1.79 -2.00 -9.65
CA PHE A 158 3.22 -1.69 -9.57
C PHE A 158 4.10 -2.90 -9.86
N LEU A 159 3.76 -4.09 -9.33
CA LEU A 159 4.49 -5.32 -9.61
C LEU A 159 4.35 -5.74 -11.08
N ASN A 160 3.18 -5.57 -11.68
CA ASN A 160 3.00 -5.83 -13.11
C ASN A 160 3.86 -4.90 -13.97
N TYR A 161 3.90 -3.60 -13.65
CA TYR A 161 4.80 -2.65 -14.29
C TYR A 161 6.27 -3.06 -14.16
N LEU A 162 6.73 -3.37 -12.96
CA LEU A 162 8.12 -3.76 -12.69
C LEU A 162 8.52 -5.07 -13.38
N SER A 163 7.57 -6.00 -13.58
CA SER A 163 7.80 -7.28 -14.24
C SER A 163 8.09 -7.17 -15.75
N LYS A 164 7.72 -6.04 -16.36
CA LYS A 164 7.99 -5.79 -17.79
C LYS A 164 9.45 -5.46 -18.01
N ASP A 165 9.97 -5.84 -19.19
CA ASP A 165 11.26 -5.32 -19.64
C ASP A 165 11.24 -3.78 -19.60
N PRO A 166 12.31 -3.10 -19.12
CA PRO A 166 12.35 -1.63 -19.08
C PRO A 166 11.99 -0.92 -20.38
N ILE A 167 12.24 -1.53 -21.54
CA ILE A 167 11.86 -0.97 -22.85
C ILE A 167 10.34 -1.02 -23.06
N GLU A 168 9.66 -2.03 -22.52
CA GLU A 168 8.22 -2.22 -22.67
C GLU A 168 7.39 -1.42 -21.65
N ARG A 169 8.00 -0.90 -20.60
CA ARG A 169 7.32 -0.15 -19.52
C ARG A 169 6.59 1.09 -20.01
N GLN A 170 7.06 1.69 -21.11
CA GLN A 170 6.38 2.81 -21.74
C GLN A 170 4.91 2.52 -22.14
N TYR A 171 4.55 1.27 -22.40
CA TYR A 171 3.21 0.87 -22.81
C TYR A 171 2.25 0.58 -21.63
N VAL A 172 2.78 0.58 -20.42
CA VAL A 172 2.04 0.32 -19.18
C VAL A 172 2.37 1.37 -18.10
N HIS A 173 2.80 2.56 -18.53
CA HIS A 173 3.22 3.64 -17.63
C HIS A 173 2.09 4.14 -16.72
N ASP A 174 0.85 4.03 -17.18
CA ASP A 174 -0.36 4.33 -16.41
C ASP A 174 -0.47 3.52 -15.12
N GLN A 175 0.07 2.31 -15.06
CA GLN A 175 0.10 1.50 -13.84
C GLN A 175 0.92 2.12 -12.68
N LEU A 176 1.81 3.06 -12.98
CA LEU A 176 2.49 3.86 -11.95
C LEU A 176 1.66 5.04 -11.45
N THR A 177 0.81 5.58 -12.30
CA THR A 177 0.18 6.88 -12.09
C THR A 177 -1.29 6.79 -11.73
N LEU A 178 -1.96 5.68 -12.12
CA LEU A 178 -3.39 5.44 -11.90
C LEU A 178 -3.78 5.49 -10.42
N SER A 179 -2.90 5.02 -9.54
CA SER A 179 -3.13 5.03 -8.09
C SER A 179 -3.46 6.42 -7.54
N MET A 180 -2.90 7.49 -8.13
CA MET A 180 -3.14 8.86 -7.68
C MET A 180 -4.58 9.34 -7.92
N LEU A 181 -5.37 8.65 -8.76
CA LEU A 181 -6.78 8.98 -8.96
C LEU A 181 -7.65 8.59 -7.76
N TYR A 182 -7.20 7.62 -6.95
CA TYR A 182 -7.96 7.11 -5.80
C TYR A 182 -7.23 7.16 -4.48
N THR A 183 -5.95 7.57 -4.47
CA THR A 183 -5.07 7.50 -3.29
C THR A 183 -5.61 8.24 -2.06
N TYR A 184 -6.48 9.23 -2.25
CA TYR A 184 -7.09 10.03 -1.18
C TYR A 184 -8.55 9.66 -0.87
N CYS A 185 -9.09 8.59 -1.51
CA CYS A 185 -10.43 8.11 -1.19
C CYS A 185 -10.48 7.33 0.13
N GLU A 186 -9.36 6.72 0.53
CA GLU A 186 -9.21 5.91 1.73
C GLU A 186 -7.83 6.14 2.36
N HIS A 187 -7.67 5.78 3.61
CA HIS A 187 -6.35 5.71 4.24
C HIS A 187 -5.67 4.39 3.87
N PHE A 188 -4.81 4.41 2.86
CA PHE A 188 -4.19 3.19 2.35
C PHE A 188 -2.92 2.78 3.07
N VAL A 189 -2.73 1.45 3.23
CA VAL A 189 -1.42 0.82 3.45
C VAL A 189 -0.95 0.28 2.11
N LEU A 190 0.25 0.66 1.68
CA LEU A 190 0.90 0.21 0.46
C LEU A 190 1.81 -0.97 0.75
N PRO A 191 1.39 -2.23 0.49
CA PRO A 191 2.23 -3.39 0.70
C PRO A 191 3.16 -3.59 -0.49
N LEU A 192 4.44 -3.88 -0.24
CA LEU A 192 5.37 -4.26 -1.29
C LEU A 192 6.39 -5.27 -0.78
N GLY A 193 6.48 -6.40 -1.47
CA GLY A 193 7.47 -7.42 -1.16
C GLY A 193 7.08 -8.83 -1.59
N SER A 194 7.73 -9.82 -1.01
CA SER A 194 7.58 -11.23 -1.39
C SER A 194 6.20 -11.84 -1.07
N ARG A 195 5.45 -11.29 -0.10
CA ARG A 195 4.12 -11.79 0.27
C ARG A 195 3.05 -11.42 -0.75
N GLU A 196 3.10 -10.19 -1.27
CA GLU A 196 2.10 -9.64 -2.20
C GLU A 196 2.24 -10.21 -3.61
N THR A 197 3.31 -10.96 -3.87
CA THR A 197 3.52 -11.58 -5.18
C THR A 197 2.60 -12.77 -5.47
N GLY A 198 1.78 -13.22 -4.53
CA GLY A 198 0.83 -14.33 -4.70
C GLY A 198 1.47 -15.70 -4.97
N ASP A 199 2.75 -15.70 -5.29
CA ASP A 199 3.61 -16.87 -5.51
C ASP A 199 4.63 -16.98 -4.37
N GLN A 200 5.07 -18.17 -4.04
CA GLN A 200 6.21 -18.39 -3.12
C GLN A 200 7.56 -17.90 -3.70
N LYS A 201 7.54 -17.21 -4.84
CA LYS A 201 8.74 -16.64 -5.46
C LYS A 201 9.10 -15.35 -4.78
N SER A 202 10.40 -15.13 -4.57
CA SER A 202 10.92 -13.87 -4.05
C SER A 202 10.55 -12.70 -4.97
N PHE A 203 10.47 -11.49 -4.42
CA PHE A 203 10.25 -10.29 -5.22
C PHE A 203 11.26 -10.17 -6.36
N MET A 204 12.54 -10.46 -6.07
CA MET A 204 13.63 -10.47 -7.05
C MET A 204 13.38 -11.42 -8.23
N ALA A 205 12.72 -12.57 -8.01
CA ALA A 205 12.47 -13.54 -9.08
C ALA A 205 11.47 -13.07 -10.15
N LYS A 206 10.66 -12.06 -9.84
CA LYS A 206 9.68 -11.47 -10.79
C LYS A 206 10.27 -10.37 -11.66
N LEU A 207 11.43 -9.84 -11.30
CA LEU A 207 12.05 -8.71 -12.01
C LEU A 207 12.89 -9.19 -13.21
N PRO A 208 12.85 -8.46 -14.34
CA PRO A 208 13.70 -8.73 -15.50
C PRO A 208 15.14 -8.28 -15.28
N GLY A 209 16.04 -8.78 -16.12
CA GLY A 209 17.45 -8.39 -16.13
C GLY A 209 18.38 -9.30 -15.33
N ASP A 210 19.64 -8.92 -15.27
CA ASP A 210 20.65 -9.58 -14.45
C ASP A 210 20.50 -9.24 -12.95
N GLU A 211 21.30 -9.85 -12.11
CA GLU A 211 21.23 -9.70 -10.65
C GLU A 211 21.43 -8.24 -10.19
N LEU A 212 22.37 -7.52 -10.80
CA LEU A 212 22.63 -6.11 -10.46
C LEU A 212 21.47 -5.21 -10.85
N GLN A 213 20.89 -5.44 -12.02
CA GLN A 213 19.70 -4.73 -12.48
C GLN A 213 18.48 -5.02 -11.59
N LYS A 214 18.28 -6.27 -11.16
CA LYS A 214 17.21 -6.63 -10.23
C LYS A 214 17.37 -5.96 -8.88
N LEU A 215 18.58 -5.94 -8.31
CA LEU A 215 18.84 -5.23 -7.05
C LEU A 215 18.61 -3.72 -7.19
N SER A 216 18.98 -3.12 -8.33
CA SER A 216 18.71 -1.71 -8.61
C SER A 216 17.19 -1.45 -8.67
N GLN A 217 16.43 -2.32 -9.33
CA GLN A 217 14.97 -2.23 -9.39
C GLN A 217 14.31 -2.38 -8.01
N ILE A 218 14.80 -3.27 -7.15
CA ILE A 218 14.29 -3.41 -5.79
C ILE A 218 14.52 -2.12 -4.99
N ARG A 219 15.72 -1.53 -5.09
CA ARG A 219 16.00 -0.24 -4.44
C ARG A 219 15.12 0.88 -4.98
N ALA A 220 14.94 0.94 -6.30
CA ALA A 220 14.04 1.92 -6.91
C ALA A 220 12.58 1.72 -6.48
N ALA A 221 12.12 0.47 -6.43
CA ALA A 221 10.75 0.12 -6.03
C ALA A 221 10.46 0.52 -4.58
N TYR A 222 11.31 0.15 -3.64
CA TYR A 222 11.13 0.56 -2.24
C TYR A 222 11.24 2.07 -2.05
N SER A 223 12.15 2.73 -2.80
CA SER A 223 12.24 4.19 -2.75
C SER A 223 10.96 4.86 -3.27
N TYR A 224 10.40 4.39 -4.39
CA TYR A 224 9.14 4.90 -4.91
C TYR A 224 7.97 4.67 -3.93
N MET A 225 7.85 3.49 -3.35
CA MET A 225 6.85 3.20 -2.33
C MET A 225 6.95 4.20 -1.15
N MET A 226 8.16 4.47 -0.64
CA MET A 226 8.36 5.42 0.47
C MET A 226 8.00 6.86 0.09
N LEU A 227 8.10 7.22 -1.17
CA LEU A 227 7.79 8.55 -1.67
C LEU A 227 6.32 8.73 -2.10
N HIS A 228 5.61 7.63 -2.40
CA HIS A 228 4.19 7.66 -2.74
C HIS A 228 3.33 8.00 -1.50
N PRO A 229 2.21 8.72 -1.58
CA PRO A 229 1.28 8.89 -0.46
C PRO A 229 0.71 7.57 0.08
N GLY A 230 0.39 7.51 1.38
CA GLY A 230 -0.15 6.35 2.09
C GLY A 230 0.86 5.71 3.06
N CYS A 231 0.40 4.89 3.99
CA CYS A 231 1.25 4.14 4.91
C CYS A 231 2.06 3.06 4.19
N LYS A 232 3.22 2.70 4.72
CA LYS A 232 4.17 1.80 4.07
C LYS A 232 4.24 0.45 4.77
N MET A 233 4.15 -0.64 3.99
CA MET A 233 4.40 -1.99 4.48
C MET A 233 5.43 -2.68 3.59
N MET A 234 6.70 -2.65 4.01
CA MET A 234 7.80 -3.30 3.32
C MET A 234 7.96 -4.73 3.80
N ALA A 235 7.97 -5.69 2.87
CA ALA A 235 8.19 -7.10 3.14
C ALA A 235 9.38 -7.63 2.32
N PRO A 236 10.63 -7.28 2.69
CA PRO A 236 11.82 -7.68 1.95
C PRO A 236 12.03 -9.20 2.00
N ASP A 237 12.79 -9.72 1.05
CA ASP A 237 13.21 -11.12 1.04
C ASP A 237 13.98 -11.46 2.33
N LYS A 238 13.93 -12.73 2.76
CA LYS A 238 14.47 -13.16 4.06
C LYS A 238 15.96 -12.98 4.21
N GLU A 239 16.71 -13.15 3.10
CA GLU A 239 18.16 -13.03 3.08
C GLU A 239 18.56 -11.73 2.36
N LEU A 240 19.01 -10.76 3.13
CA LEU A 240 19.47 -9.46 2.64
C LEU A 240 20.99 -9.36 2.77
N THR A 241 21.64 -8.82 1.73
CA THR A 241 23.06 -8.41 1.81
C THR A 241 23.22 -7.23 2.76
N ASP A 242 24.42 -6.97 3.23
CA ASP A 242 24.67 -5.85 4.14
C ASP A 242 24.44 -4.49 3.46
N GLU A 243 24.70 -4.40 2.13
CA GLU A 243 24.38 -3.22 1.33
C GLU A 243 22.87 -2.96 1.29
N MET A 244 22.06 -4.02 1.12
CA MET A 244 20.60 -3.88 1.10
C MET A 244 20.04 -3.54 2.50
N LYS A 245 20.60 -4.10 3.57
CA LYS A 245 20.23 -3.73 4.94
C LYS A 245 20.52 -2.25 5.20
N ARG A 246 21.68 -1.77 4.76
CA ARG A 246 22.05 -0.35 4.86
C ARG A 246 21.12 0.53 4.06
N PHE A 247 20.81 0.14 2.82
CA PHE A 247 19.82 0.86 2.00
C PHE A 247 18.47 0.99 2.71
N ILE A 248 17.93 -0.10 3.24
CA ILE A 248 16.64 -0.09 3.95
C ILE A 248 16.70 0.79 5.20
N HIS A 249 17.79 0.72 5.95
CA HIS A 249 18.00 1.57 7.13
C HIS A 249 17.96 3.05 6.75
N ASP A 250 18.78 3.47 5.79
CA ASP A 250 18.91 4.88 5.40
C ASP A 250 17.62 5.39 4.72
N LEU A 251 16.90 4.52 4.00
CA LEU A 251 15.60 4.83 3.40
C LEU A 251 14.54 5.09 4.48
N ASN A 252 14.51 4.26 5.53
CA ASN A 252 13.61 4.45 6.66
C ASN A 252 13.97 5.71 7.46
N GLU A 253 15.26 5.99 7.67
CA GLU A 253 15.67 7.24 8.32
C GLU A 253 15.26 8.47 7.51
N MET A 254 15.42 8.44 6.20
CA MET A 254 14.92 9.50 5.33
C MET A 254 13.40 9.66 5.51
N TYR A 255 12.62 8.57 5.45
CA TYR A 255 11.17 8.61 5.58
C TYR A 255 10.73 9.27 6.90
N VAL A 256 11.32 8.85 8.01
CA VAL A 256 10.96 9.37 9.35
C VAL A 256 11.43 10.81 9.56
N SER A 257 12.56 11.19 8.96
CA SER A 257 13.15 12.54 9.15
C SER A 257 12.56 13.61 8.25
N GLN A 258 11.79 13.25 7.22
CA GLN A 258 11.23 14.21 6.26
C GLN A 258 9.73 14.41 6.47
N PRO A 259 9.29 15.55 7.03
CA PRO A 259 7.87 15.83 7.30
C PRO A 259 6.98 15.71 6.07
N ALA A 260 7.48 16.07 4.88
CA ALA A 260 6.74 15.98 3.62
C ALA A 260 6.31 14.56 3.23
N LEU A 261 6.89 13.55 3.85
CA LEU A 261 6.54 12.15 3.55
C LEU A 261 5.43 11.57 4.43
N SER A 262 5.00 12.32 5.47
CA SER A 262 4.02 11.81 6.43
C SER A 262 2.94 12.81 6.86
N LEU A 263 3.25 14.10 7.00
CA LEU A 263 2.29 15.08 7.59
C LEU A 263 1.04 15.30 6.74
N MET A 264 1.18 15.28 5.41
CA MET A 264 0.07 15.48 4.47
C MET A 264 -0.15 14.25 3.59
N ASP A 265 0.02 13.06 4.15
CA ASP A 265 -0.06 11.80 3.39
C ASP A 265 -1.48 11.47 2.92
N ASN A 266 -2.50 11.97 3.63
CA ASN A 266 -3.91 11.81 3.31
C ASN A 266 -4.54 13.08 2.72
N ASP A 267 -3.71 14.08 2.33
CA ASP A 267 -4.16 15.32 1.74
C ASP A 267 -3.57 15.48 0.33
N TYR A 268 -4.45 15.74 -0.65
CA TYR A 268 -4.03 15.94 -2.04
C TYR A 268 -3.05 17.13 -2.22
N GLU A 269 -3.05 18.12 -1.32
CA GLU A 269 -2.08 19.22 -1.34
C GLU A 269 -0.66 18.78 -0.97
N GLY A 270 -0.50 17.63 -0.33
CA GLY A 270 0.80 17.01 0.01
C GLY A 270 1.56 16.43 -1.18
N PHE A 271 0.95 16.38 -2.36
CA PHE A 271 1.55 15.81 -3.57
C PHE A 271 1.31 16.68 -4.80
N GLU A 272 2.29 16.72 -5.70
CA GLU A 272 2.15 17.44 -6.96
C GLU A 272 3.04 16.83 -8.05
N TRP A 273 2.45 16.51 -9.20
CA TRP A 273 3.21 16.07 -10.36
C TRP A 273 4.02 17.21 -11.00
N ILE A 274 5.25 16.91 -11.40
CA ILE A 274 6.08 17.76 -12.28
C ILE A 274 6.13 17.13 -13.67
N GLN A 275 6.49 15.85 -13.77
CA GLN A 275 6.54 15.10 -15.00
C GLN A 275 5.78 13.78 -14.84
N LEU A 276 4.56 13.75 -15.35
CA LEU A 276 3.66 12.59 -15.31
C LEU A 276 3.74 11.78 -16.61
N MET A 277 3.87 12.44 -17.75
CA MET A 277 3.68 11.87 -19.10
C MET A 277 4.99 11.55 -19.83
N LYS A 278 6.10 11.35 -19.09
CA LYS A 278 7.39 10.98 -19.67
C LYS A 278 7.52 9.46 -19.85
N TYR A 279 6.51 8.85 -20.46
CA TYR A 279 6.42 7.40 -20.64
C TYR A 279 7.52 6.83 -21.54
N GLU A 280 7.95 7.50 -22.59
CA GLU A 280 9.06 7.05 -23.46
C GLU A 280 10.40 7.00 -22.71
N GLU A 281 10.61 7.90 -21.75
CA GLU A 281 11.80 8.00 -20.92
C GLU A 281 11.71 7.12 -19.66
N ASN A 282 10.51 6.63 -19.31
CA ASN A 282 10.21 5.92 -18.05
C ASN A 282 10.65 6.71 -16.80
N VAL A 283 10.50 8.02 -16.83
CA VAL A 283 10.84 8.90 -15.70
C VAL A 283 9.57 9.52 -15.13
N LEU A 284 9.46 9.50 -13.80
CA LEU A 284 8.47 10.24 -13.04
C LEU A 284 9.15 11.28 -12.18
N THR A 285 8.58 12.49 -12.13
CA THR A 285 9.03 13.55 -11.24
C THR A 285 7.83 14.16 -10.54
N PHE A 286 7.92 14.26 -9.22
CA PHE A 286 6.85 14.80 -8.39
C PHE A 286 7.39 15.47 -7.11
N LEU A 287 6.54 16.23 -6.49
CA LEU A 287 6.81 16.89 -5.22
C LEU A 287 6.07 16.17 -4.08
N ARG A 288 6.71 16.11 -2.92
CA ARG A 288 6.06 15.87 -1.64
C ARG A 288 6.17 17.17 -0.83
N LYS A 289 5.06 17.59 -0.28
CA LYS A 289 4.91 18.93 0.31
C LYS A 289 4.33 18.88 1.71
N THR A 290 4.58 19.93 2.47
CA THR A 290 3.82 20.31 3.67
C THR A 290 3.31 21.74 3.47
N GLU A 291 2.64 22.29 4.46
CA GLU A 291 2.29 23.73 4.49
C GLU A 291 3.52 24.63 4.47
N ASN A 292 4.68 24.12 4.90
CA ASN A 292 5.95 24.85 4.87
C ASN A 292 6.71 24.57 3.55
N PRO A 293 6.84 25.53 2.63
CA PRO A 293 7.54 25.33 1.36
C PRO A 293 9.01 24.87 1.50
N GLU A 294 9.68 25.19 2.62
CA GLU A 294 11.08 24.78 2.86
C GLU A 294 11.22 23.25 3.09
N GLU A 295 10.13 22.57 3.42
CA GLU A 295 10.09 21.12 3.60
C GLU A 295 9.76 20.37 2.31
N THR A 296 9.56 21.08 1.20
CA THR A 296 9.23 20.46 -0.09
C THR A 296 10.37 19.58 -0.59
N LEU A 297 10.03 18.35 -0.96
CA LEU A 297 10.93 17.38 -1.57
C LEU A 297 10.61 17.23 -3.05
N LEU A 298 11.66 17.19 -3.87
CA LEU A 298 11.58 16.82 -5.27
C LEU A 298 12.02 15.35 -5.41
N ALA A 299 11.12 14.49 -5.83
CA ALA A 299 11.36 13.09 -6.09
C ALA A 299 11.50 12.83 -7.59
N VAL A 300 12.54 12.12 -8.00
CA VAL A 300 12.81 11.74 -9.39
C VAL A 300 13.05 10.25 -9.47
N CYS A 301 12.17 9.53 -10.16
CA CYS A 301 12.22 8.08 -10.34
C CYS A 301 12.53 7.76 -11.80
N ASN A 302 13.67 7.15 -12.06
CA ASN A 302 14.04 6.64 -13.37
C ASN A 302 13.89 5.11 -13.41
N PHE A 303 12.86 4.63 -14.08
CA PHE A 303 12.61 3.19 -14.25
C PHE A 303 13.15 2.64 -15.58
N ALA A 304 13.86 3.47 -16.37
CA ALA A 304 14.59 2.99 -17.56
C ALA A 304 15.92 2.35 -17.15
N ALA A 305 16.37 1.41 -17.96
CA ALA A 305 17.70 0.79 -17.80
C ALA A 305 18.86 1.68 -18.33
N VAL A 306 18.60 2.95 -18.56
CA VAL A 306 19.57 3.93 -19.10
C VAL A 306 19.75 5.06 -18.09
N PRO A 307 20.99 5.41 -17.71
CA PRO A 307 21.27 6.58 -16.89
C PRO A 307 21.21 7.87 -17.74
N TYR A 308 20.88 8.96 -17.10
CA TYR A 308 20.92 10.29 -17.72
C TYR A 308 22.02 11.14 -17.06
N GLU A 309 22.96 11.64 -17.83
CA GLU A 309 24.03 12.52 -17.33
C GLU A 309 23.57 13.96 -17.11
N ASN A 310 22.58 14.42 -17.90
CA ASN A 310 22.07 15.79 -17.87
C ASN A 310 20.55 15.79 -18.13
N TYR A 311 19.78 15.33 -17.14
CA TYR A 311 18.33 15.33 -17.22
C TYR A 311 17.81 16.67 -16.69
N GLN A 312 17.13 17.44 -17.54
CA GLN A 312 16.54 18.73 -17.18
C GLN A 312 15.07 18.53 -16.78
N MET A 313 14.67 19.19 -15.70
CA MET A 313 13.29 19.17 -15.21
C MET A 313 12.91 20.53 -14.65
N GLY A 314 11.62 20.82 -14.67
CA GLY A 314 11.03 21.99 -14.01
C GLY A 314 11.06 21.85 -12.49
N VAL A 315 11.18 22.97 -11.79
CA VAL A 315 11.18 23.00 -10.32
C VAL A 315 10.31 24.14 -9.79
N PRO A 316 9.69 23.98 -8.59
CA PRO A 316 8.70 24.94 -8.10
C PRO A 316 9.30 26.28 -7.63
N PHE A 317 10.52 26.28 -7.11
CA PHE A 317 11.12 27.46 -6.46
C PHE A 317 12.49 27.79 -7.06
N TYR A 318 12.81 29.09 -7.06
CA TYR A 318 14.18 29.53 -7.30
C TYR A 318 15.04 29.17 -6.07
N GLY A 319 16.13 28.44 -6.27
CA GLY A 319 17.00 28.05 -5.17
C GLY A 319 18.09 27.05 -5.56
N LYS A 320 18.66 26.45 -4.57
CA LYS A 320 19.63 25.34 -4.72
C LYS A 320 18.95 24.03 -4.34
N TYR A 321 19.10 23.04 -5.18
CA TYR A 321 18.58 21.70 -4.98
C TYR A 321 19.72 20.76 -4.58
N LYS A 322 19.64 20.22 -3.39
CA LYS A 322 20.62 19.30 -2.80
C LYS A 322 20.06 17.89 -2.76
N GLU A 323 20.79 16.93 -3.32
CA GLU A 323 20.45 15.52 -3.18
C GLU A 323 20.58 15.07 -1.72
N ILE A 324 19.48 14.61 -1.13
CA ILE A 324 19.45 14.09 0.25
C ILE A 324 19.45 12.57 0.27
N PHE A 325 18.89 11.94 -0.75
CA PHE A 325 18.85 10.49 -0.90
C PHE A 325 19.03 10.09 -2.37
N ASN A 326 19.68 8.93 -2.60
CA ASN A 326 19.84 8.34 -3.93
C ASN A 326 20.01 6.83 -3.80
N SER A 327 19.14 6.05 -4.45
CA SER A 327 19.13 4.60 -4.37
C SER A 327 20.33 3.91 -5.05
N ASP A 328 21.12 4.67 -5.83
CA ASP A 328 22.28 4.15 -6.57
C ASP A 328 23.62 4.44 -5.89
N ARG A 329 23.62 4.84 -4.61
CA ARG A 329 24.86 5.02 -3.85
C ARG A 329 25.67 3.72 -3.80
N LYS A 330 26.98 3.85 -3.83
CA LYS A 330 27.93 2.69 -3.78
C LYS A 330 27.77 1.88 -2.50
N GLU A 331 27.44 2.54 -1.40
CA GLU A 331 27.18 1.95 -0.09
C GLU A 331 25.99 0.99 -0.08
N TYR A 332 25.11 1.11 -1.08
CA TYR A 332 23.94 0.23 -1.29
C TYR A 332 24.18 -0.81 -2.40
N GLY A 333 25.41 -0.93 -2.89
CA GLY A 333 25.76 -1.78 -4.05
C GLY A 333 25.35 -1.18 -5.40
N GLY A 334 25.14 0.16 -5.47
CA GLY A 334 24.85 0.88 -6.70
C GLY A 334 26.09 1.28 -7.48
N GLN A 335 25.89 1.88 -8.66
CA GLN A 335 26.95 2.37 -9.56
C GLN A 335 27.59 3.67 -9.05
N GLY A 336 26.89 4.43 -8.19
CA GLY A 336 27.35 5.71 -7.64
C GLY A 336 27.09 6.90 -8.57
N ILE A 337 26.03 6.85 -9.37
CA ILE A 337 25.57 8.00 -10.17
C ILE A 337 24.78 8.93 -9.26
N VAL A 338 25.48 9.88 -8.64
CA VAL A 338 24.94 10.79 -7.62
C VAL A 338 25.24 12.25 -7.94
N ASN A 339 24.48 13.17 -7.34
CA ASN A 339 24.69 14.63 -7.44
C ASN A 339 25.31 15.16 -6.15
N VAL A 340 26.62 15.01 -6.03
CA VAL A 340 27.38 15.37 -4.79
C VAL A 340 27.26 16.83 -4.39
N ARG A 341 27.12 17.73 -5.37
CA ARG A 341 27.02 19.18 -5.14
C ARG A 341 25.58 19.65 -5.38
N ALA A 342 25.08 20.53 -4.53
CA ALA A 342 23.83 21.20 -4.78
C ALA A 342 23.86 21.91 -6.15
N LYS A 343 22.75 21.86 -6.87
CA LYS A 343 22.56 22.48 -8.18
C LYS A 343 21.70 23.71 -8.03
N THR A 344 22.16 24.85 -8.53
CA THR A 344 21.33 26.05 -8.62
C THR A 344 20.44 25.95 -9.84
N CYS A 345 19.14 26.20 -9.66
CA CYS A 345 18.20 26.28 -10.77
C CYS A 345 18.48 27.50 -11.65
N LYS A 346 17.97 27.46 -12.87
CA LYS A 346 18.04 28.55 -13.85
C LYS A 346 16.63 29.05 -14.13
N GLN A 347 16.50 30.32 -14.45
CA GLN A 347 15.29 30.88 -14.99
C GLN A 347 15.18 30.44 -16.47
N ALA A 348 14.56 29.30 -16.66
CA ALA A 348 14.35 28.68 -17.97
C ALA A 348 13.11 27.78 -17.87
N ASP A 349 12.12 28.07 -18.66
CA ASP A 349 10.84 27.36 -18.66
C ASP A 349 11.05 25.88 -18.99
N CYS A 350 10.51 25.01 -18.13
CA CYS A 350 10.52 23.58 -18.30
C CYS A 350 9.35 22.97 -17.50
N ASP A 351 8.65 22.00 -18.08
CA ASP A 351 7.55 21.28 -17.44
C ASP A 351 6.52 22.22 -16.77
N GLU A 352 6.14 23.29 -17.49
CA GLU A 352 5.20 24.33 -17.05
C GLU A 352 5.67 25.13 -15.79
N ARG A 353 6.98 25.14 -15.53
CA ARG A 353 7.63 25.87 -14.43
C ARG A 353 8.59 26.94 -14.98
N GLU A 354 8.68 28.07 -14.30
CA GLU A 354 9.61 29.17 -14.66
C GLU A 354 11.08 28.82 -14.43
N TYR A 355 11.33 27.85 -13.53
CA TYR A 355 12.67 27.44 -13.15
C TYR A 355 12.92 26.01 -13.52
N SER A 356 14.16 25.73 -13.93
CA SER A 356 14.59 24.36 -14.22
C SER A 356 15.96 24.06 -13.62
N VAL A 357 16.23 22.79 -13.42
CA VAL A 357 17.49 22.27 -12.91
C VAL A 357 17.89 21.04 -13.71
N THR A 358 19.21 20.77 -13.78
CA THR A 358 19.73 19.61 -14.49
C THR A 358 20.46 18.67 -13.51
N PHE A 359 20.06 17.41 -13.46
CA PHE A 359 20.63 16.38 -12.62
C PHE A 359 21.18 15.20 -13.40
N LYS A 360 22.03 14.43 -12.75
CA LYS A 360 22.32 13.06 -13.14
C LYS A 360 21.26 12.15 -12.55
N LEU A 361 20.75 11.23 -13.36
CA LEU A 361 19.81 10.20 -12.89
C LEU A 361 20.41 8.82 -13.10
N PRO A 362 20.44 7.97 -12.07
CA PRO A 362 20.88 6.58 -12.23
C PRO A 362 19.85 5.78 -13.05
N ALA A 363 20.32 4.75 -13.75
CA ALA A 363 19.45 3.76 -14.35
C ALA A 363 18.75 2.96 -13.26
N LEU A 364 17.45 2.66 -13.45
CA LEU A 364 16.66 1.87 -12.49
C LEU A 364 16.83 2.39 -11.05
N GLY A 365 16.73 3.71 -10.87
CA GLY A 365 17.03 4.34 -9.59
C GLY A 365 16.20 5.58 -9.29
N VAL A 366 16.24 5.99 -8.05
CA VAL A 366 15.50 7.12 -7.48
C VAL A 366 16.44 8.08 -6.79
N ALA A 367 16.24 9.37 -7.03
CA ALA A 367 16.94 10.45 -6.33
C ALA A 367 15.93 11.42 -5.71
N VAL A 368 16.23 11.89 -4.50
CA VAL A 368 15.40 12.83 -3.74
C VAL A 368 16.22 14.07 -3.43
N PHE A 369 15.62 15.22 -3.67
CA PHE A 369 16.27 16.51 -3.46
C PHE A 369 15.44 17.41 -2.53
N SER A 370 16.12 18.15 -1.65
CA SER A 370 15.55 19.27 -0.91
C SER A 370 15.90 20.58 -1.61
N CYS A 371 15.00 21.59 -1.57
CA CYS A 371 15.30 22.96 -1.98
C CYS A 371 15.86 23.75 -0.80
N THR A 372 16.96 24.49 -0.98
CA THR A 372 17.57 25.34 0.04
C THR A 372 17.90 26.75 -0.52
#